data_f5a441a1a88e5ab9d40f9d3094652dbd
#
_entry.id   f5a441a1a88e5ab9d40f9d3094652dbd
#
_cell.length_a   1.000
_cell.length_b   1.000
_cell.length_c   1.000
_cell.angle_alpha   90.00
_cell.angle_beta   90.00
_cell.angle_gamma   90.00
#
_symmetry.space_group_name_H-M   'P 1'
#
loop_
_entity.id
_entity.type
_entity.pdbx_description
1 polymer ?
#
loop_
_entity_poly.entity_id
_entity_poly.type
_entity_poly.pdbx_seq_one_letter_code
_entity_poly.pdbx_strand_id
1 'polypeptide(L)'
;MLIGEKSIEENKKKMLERKEVYKQYGYDQDASRNFILEKSLPLRLPILEIGTGKGHMTALLAKQGVKVITVDNSLADQEFARLNVAAEKVLDSVRFALFDAAQLPYPDQGFGTVVSVNAFHHFEKPFAVLGEMIRVCREKIVIADFNQEGFEIIRKLHRDEGHEHEEKCGDFSLVGQYLKGYDFAVKKHDGCHQVVYVGERKK
;
A
#
# COMPACT_ATOMS: atom_id res chain seq x y z
N MET A 1 -17.96 14.48 7.95
CA MET A 1 -19.10 14.22 7.04
C MET A 1 -19.51 12.76 7.21
N LEU A 2 -20.78 12.50 7.50
CA LEU A 2 -21.31 11.14 7.55
C LEU A 2 -21.33 10.56 6.13
N ILE A 3 -20.64 9.43 5.94
CA ILE A 3 -20.65 8.73 4.64
C ILE A 3 -22.02 8.05 4.50
N GLY A 4 -22.79 8.42 3.47
CA GLY A 4 -24.12 7.87 3.23
C GLY A 4 -24.05 6.44 2.68
N GLU A 5 -24.97 5.57 3.10
CA GLU A 5 -25.06 4.17 2.63
C GLU A 5 -25.13 4.07 1.10
N LYS A 6 -25.90 4.94 0.46
CA LYS A 6 -26.02 4.98 -0.99
C LYS A 6 -24.67 5.23 -1.68
N SER A 7 -23.86 6.13 -1.15
CA SER A 7 -22.52 6.42 -1.72
C SER A 7 -21.58 5.23 -1.56
N ILE A 8 -21.69 4.48 -0.46
CA ILE A 8 -20.90 3.25 -0.23
C ILE A 8 -21.28 2.19 -1.27
N GLU A 9 -22.56 1.94 -1.48
CA GLU A 9 -23.04 0.93 -2.43
C GLU A 9 -22.67 1.27 -3.88
N GLU A 10 -22.86 2.53 -4.30
CA GLU A 10 -22.47 2.99 -5.64
C GLU A 10 -20.96 2.84 -5.87
N ASN A 11 -20.15 3.22 -4.87
CA ASN A 11 -18.70 3.07 -4.96
C ASN A 11 -18.27 1.60 -4.99
N LYS A 12 -18.91 0.74 -4.19
CA LYS A 12 -18.66 -0.70 -4.18
C LYS A 12 -18.94 -1.34 -5.53
N LYS A 13 -20.05 -0.96 -6.18
CA LYS A 13 -20.37 -1.44 -7.53
C LYS A 13 -19.26 -1.08 -8.52
N LYS A 14 -18.87 0.20 -8.57
CA LYS A 14 -17.77 0.67 -9.45
C LYS A 14 -16.45 -0.07 -9.18
N MET A 15 -16.15 -0.31 -7.90
CA MET A 15 -14.96 -1.06 -7.50
C MET A 15 -14.99 -2.50 -8.03
N LEU A 16 -16.14 -3.19 -7.94
CA LEU A 16 -16.29 -4.56 -8.45
C LEU A 16 -16.14 -4.59 -9.98
N GLU A 17 -16.81 -3.68 -10.69
CA GLU A 17 -16.67 -3.53 -12.14
C GLU A 17 -15.19 -3.30 -12.52
N ARG A 18 -14.49 -2.45 -11.79
CA ARG A 18 -13.07 -2.19 -12.02
C ARG A 18 -12.19 -3.44 -11.79
N LYS A 19 -12.46 -4.23 -10.74
CA LYS A 19 -11.75 -5.50 -10.51
C LYS A 19 -11.91 -6.47 -11.67
N GLU A 20 -13.11 -6.58 -12.24
CA GLU A 20 -13.34 -7.45 -13.40
C GLU A 20 -12.55 -6.98 -14.63
N VAL A 21 -12.46 -5.66 -14.86
CA VAL A 21 -11.59 -5.13 -15.93
C VAL A 21 -10.13 -5.55 -15.71
N TYR A 22 -9.58 -5.38 -14.52
CA TYR A 22 -8.20 -5.82 -14.22
C TYR A 22 -8.00 -7.32 -14.46
N LYS A 23 -8.98 -8.14 -14.07
CA LYS A 23 -8.94 -9.59 -14.30
C LYS A 23 -8.89 -9.96 -15.77
N GLN A 24 -9.63 -9.25 -16.64
CA GLN A 24 -9.61 -9.47 -18.09
C GLN A 24 -8.21 -9.22 -18.69
N TYR A 25 -7.43 -8.33 -18.08
CA TYR A 25 -6.03 -8.09 -18.45
C TYR A 25 -5.04 -9.07 -17.79
N GLY A 26 -5.52 -10.00 -16.96
CA GLY A 26 -4.69 -11.00 -16.29
C GLY A 26 -4.25 -10.61 -14.89
N TYR A 27 -4.70 -9.47 -14.33
CA TYR A 27 -4.32 -9.01 -13.00
C TYR A 27 -5.43 -9.22 -11.98
N ASP A 28 -5.30 -10.26 -11.15
CA ASP A 28 -6.19 -10.47 -9.99
C ASP A 28 -5.72 -9.63 -8.79
N GLN A 29 -6.41 -8.50 -8.60
CA GLN A 29 -6.10 -7.56 -7.53
C GLN A 29 -6.23 -8.16 -6.12
N ASP A 30 -7.17 -9.10 -5.92
CA ASP A 30 -7.39 -9.70 -4.61
C ASP A 30 -6.33 -10.76 -4.32
N ALA A 31 -5.97 -11.60 -5.31
CA ALA A 31 -4.86 -12.55 -5.18
C ALA A 31 -3.54 -11.83 -4.89
N SER A 32 -3.27 -10.73 -5.59
CA SER A 32 -2.09 -9.89 -5.40
C SER A 32 -1.98 -9.34 -3.98
N ARG A 33 -3.06 -8.73 -3.46
CA ARG A 33 -3.07 -8.15 -2.10
C ARG A 33 -3.01 -9.23 -1.00
N ASN A 34 -3.70 -10.36 -1.21
CA ASN A 34 -3.64 -11.48 -0.27
C ASN A 34 -2.23 -12.07 -0.20
N PHE A 35 -1.53 -12.18 -1.32
CA PHE A 35 -0.13 -12.58 -1.36
C PHE A 35 0.74 -11.61 -0.53
N ILE A 36 0.59 -10.30 -0.71
CA ILE A 36 1.33 -9.30 0.07
C ILE A 36 1.01 -9.43 1.57
N LEU A 37 -0.28 -9.55 1.93
CA LEU A 37 -0.68 -9.73 3.33
C LEU A 37 -0.06 -10.99 3.93
N GLU A 38 -0.13 -12.13 3.24
CA GLU A 38 0.47 -13.40 3.70
C GLU A 38 1.96 -13.23 4.02
N LYS A 39 2.70 -12.55 3.14
CA LYS A 39 4.16 -12.31 3.37
C LYS A 39 4.42 -11.29 4.47
N SER A 40 3.43 -10.43 4.79
CA SER A 40 3.53 -9.44 5.88
C SER A 40 3.35 -10.03 7.27
N LEU A 41 2.69 -11.17 7.39
CA LEU A 41 2.35 -11.78 8.69
C LEU A 41 3.57 -12.36 9.41
N PRO A 42 3.56 -12.37 10.77
CA PRO A 42 2.63 -11.67 11.63
C PRO A 42 2.90 -10.16 11.67
N LEU A 43 1.83 -9.36 11.76
CA LEU A 43 1.95 -7.91 11.94
C LEU A 43 2.38 -7.56 13.37
N ARG A 44 3.18 -6.50 13.52
CA ARG A 44 3.62 -5.93 14.82
C ARG A 44 2.93 -4.58 15.03
N LEU A 45 2.26 -4.42 16.15
CA LEU A 45 1.50 -3.21 16.46
C LEU A 45 2.38 -2.10 17.06
N PRO A 46 2.04 -0.83 16.84
CA PRO A 46 1.01 -0.29 15.98
C PRO A 46 1.39 -0.35 14.48
N ILE A 47 0.39 -0.22 13.60
CA ILE A 47 0.59 -0.32 12.15
C ILE A 47 0.45 1.06 11.50
N LEU A 48 1.41 1.38 10.62
CA LEU A 48 1.36 2.52 9.71
C LEU A 48 1.38 2.03 8.26
N GLU A 49 0.45 2.50 7.46
CA GLU A 49 0.46 2.33 6.02
C GLU A 49 0.82 3.65 5.34
N ILE A 50 1.71 3.61 4.35
CA ILE A 50 2.15 4.73 3.52
C ILE A 50 1.64 4.52 2.10
N GLY A 51 0.87 5.51 1.59
CA GLY A 51 0.17 5.40 0.33
C GLY A 51 -1.17 4.69 0.50
N THR A 52 -2.15 5.39 1.08
CA THR A 52 -3.52 4.87 1.25
C THR A 52 -4.14 4.51 -0.10
N GLY A 53 -3.91 5.36 -1.12
CA GLY A 53 -4.56 5.27 -2.40
C GLY A 53 -6.07 5.08 -2.23
N LYS A 54 -6.65 4.07 -2.86
CA LYS A 54 -8.07 3.77 -2.74
C LYS A 54 -8.44 2.90 -1.53
N GLY A 55 -7.52 2.67 -0.57
CA GLY A 55 -7.79 2.04 0.72
C GLY A 55 -7.99 0.51 0.69
N HIS A 56 -7.61 -0.14 -0.39
CA HIS A 56 -7.82 -1.59 -0.50
C HIS A 56 -6.91 -2.39 0.44
N MET A 57 -5.62 -2.00 0.53
CA MET A 57 -4.71 -2.65 1.46
C MET A 57 -5.00 -2.23 2.90
N THR A 58 -5.39 -0.97 3.12
CA THR A 58 -5.89 -0.45 4.40
C THR A 58 -7.00 -1.33 4.97
N ALA A 59 -8.03 -1.61 4.15
CA ALA A 59 -9.16 -2.46 4.56
C ALA A 59 -8.71 -3.88 4.88
N LEU A 60 -7.82 -4.44 4.07
CA LEU A 60 -7.32 -5.81 4.25
C LEU A 60 -6.50 -5.95 5.54
N LEU A 61 -5.66 -4.95 5.87
CA LEU A 61 -4.93 -4.87 7.14
C LEU A 61 -5.90 -4.76 8.32
N ALA A 62 -6.88 -3.86 8.24
CA ALA A 62 -7.87 -3.67 9.32
C ALA A 62 -8.74 -4.91 9.56
N LYS A 63 -9.04 -5.70 8.52
CA LYS A 63 -9.72 -7.00 8.64
C LYS A 63 -8.95 -8.04 9.46
N GLN A 64 -7.66 -7.82 9.71
CA GLN A 64 -6.89 -8.67 10.64
C GLN A 64 -7.23 -8.38 12.12
N GLY A 65 -8.24 -7.54 12.39
CA GLY A 65 -8.68 -7.18 13.75
C GLY A 65 -7.76 -6.17 14.44
N VAL A 66 -6.99 -5.40 13.67
CA VAL A 66 -6.01 -4.43 14.17
C VAL A 66 -6.37 -3.01 13.77
N LYS A 67 -5.91 -2.02 14.54
CA LYS A 67 -6.01 -0.61 14.18
C LYS A 67 -4.90 -0.23 13.21
N VAL A 68 -5.25 0.51 12.16
CA VAL A 68 -4.34 0.98 11.13
C VAL A 68 -4.36 2.50 11.07
N ILE A 69 -3.19 3.13 11.08
CA ILE A 69 -3.04 4.52 10.64
C ILE A 69 -2.58 4.46 9.19
N THR A 70 -3.25 5.20 8.30
CA THR A 70 -2.88 5.26 6.88
C THR A 70 -2.65 6.70 6.44
N VAL A 71 -1.58 6.91 5.67
CA VAL A 71 -1.11 8.23 5.23
C VAL A 71 -1.14 8.31 3.72
N ASP A 72 -1.65 9.43 3.22
CA ASP A 72 -1.59 9.80 1.80
C ASP A 72 -1.49 11.32 1.68
N ASN A 73 -0.96 11.83 0.58
CA ASN A 73 -0.95 13.26 0.27
C ASN A 73 -2.14 13.69 -0.63
N SER A 74 -2.95 12.75 -1.11
CA SER A 74 -4.14 12.97 -1.93
C SER A 74 -5.41 12.90 -1.09
N LEU A 75 -6.05 14.06 -0.85
CA LEU A 75 -7.35 14.11 -0.20
C LEU A 75 -8.42 13.35 -0.99
N ALA A 76 -8.39 13.47 -2.32
CA ALA A 76 -9.36 12.81 -3.20
C ALA A 76 -9.27 11.27 -3.09
N ASP A 77 -8.05 10.72 -3.09
CA ASP A 77 -7.88 9.27 -2.91
C ASP A 77 -8.33 8.82 -1.52
N GLN A 78 -8.06 9.60 -0.48
CA GLN A 78 -8.53 9.28 0.87
C GLN A 78 -10.07 9.31 1.00
N GLU A 79 -10.76 10.15 0.23
CA GLU A 79 -12.23 10.14 0.18
C GLU A 79 -12.75 8.82 -0.42
N PHE A 80 -12.16 8.34 -1.53
CA PHE A 80 -12.46 7.02 -2.08
C PHE A 80 -12.09 5.89 -1.11
N ALA A 81 -10.93 6.00 -0.47
CA ALA A 81 -10.49 5.01 0.51
C ALA A 81 -11.48 4.85 1.66
N ARG A 82 -12.03 5.94 2.19
CA ARG A 82 -13.05 5.90 3.24
C ARG A 82 -14.29 5.13 2.82
N LEU A 83 -14.75 5.30 1.57
CA LEU A 83 -15.90 4.55 1.03
C LEU A 83 -15.58 3.05 0.93
N ASN A 84 -14.40 2.69 0.43
CA ASN A 84 -13.98 1.30 0.30
C ASN A 84 -13.81 0.63 1.67
N VAL A 85 -13.17 1.31 2.62
CA VAL A 85 -13.00 0.82 3.99
C VAL A 85 -14.34 0.68 4.73
N ALA A 86 -15.28 1.61 4.51
CA ALA A 86 -16.63 1.54 5.04
C ALA A 86 -17.42 0.36 4.46
N ALA A 87 -17.30 0.11 3.14
CA ALA A 87 -17.92 -1.04 2.47
C ALA A 87 -17.46 -2.39 3.06
N GLU A 88 -16.22 -2.43 3.55
CA GLU A 88 -15.64 -3.60 4.22
C GLU A 88 -15.94 -3.66 5.73
N LYS A 89 -16.71 -2.70 6.26
CA LYS A 89 -17.16 -2.61 7.67
C LYS A 89 -16.02 -2.51 8.70
N VAL A 90 -14.90 -1.90 8.32
CA VAL A 90 -13.71 -1.73 9.19
C VAL A 90 -13.29 -0.27 9.38
N LEU A 91 -14.18 0.68 9.06
CA LEU A 91 -13.87 2.11 9.12
C LEU A 91 -13.43 2.56 10.53
N ASP A 92 -14.05 2.04 11.59
CA ASP A 92 -13.72 2.38 12.98
C ASP A 92 -12.33 1.90 13.43
N SER A 93 -11.73 1.00 12.64
CA SER A 93 -10.36 0.51 12.86
C SER A 93 -9.30 1.30 12.10
N VAL A 94 -9.69 2.32 11.31
CA VAL A 94 -8.78 3.06 10.44
C VAL A 94 -8.74 4.55 10.76
N ARG A 95 -7.54 5.06 10.95
CA ARG A 95 -7.27 6.51 11.05
C ARG A 95 -6.58 7.00 9.79
N PHE A 96 -7.25 7.84 9.04
CA PHE A 96 -6.72 8.50 7.86
C PHE A 96 -5.97 9.79 8.24
N ALA A 97 -4.80 9.98 7.67
CA ALA A 97 -3.97 11.15 7.88
C ALA A 97 -3.43 11.70 6.55
N LEU A 98 -3.53 12.99 6.36
CA LEU A 98 -3.08 13.68 5.13
C LEU A 98 -1.70 14.28 5.39
N PHE A 99 -0.64 13.61 4.92
CA PHE A 99 0.75 14.04 5.07
C PHE A 99 1.59 13.66 3.87
N ASP A 100 2.70 14.39 3.68
CA ASP A 100 3.78 13.97 2.80
C ASP A 100 4.55 12.80 3.44
N ALA A 101 4.63 11.69 2.73
CA ALA A 101 5.35 10.51 3.18
C ALA A 101 6.87 10.72 3.34
N ALA A 102 7.42 11.75 2.69
CA ALA A 102 8.83 12.13 2.84
C ALA A 102 9.11 12.92 4.13
N GLN A 103 8.05 13.33 4.87
CA GLN A 103 8.17 14.08 6.13
C GLN A 103 7.02 13.73 7.08
N LEU A 104 7.16 12.62 7.79
CA LEU A 104 6.11 12.11 8.67
C LEU A 104 6.15 12.76 10.06
N PRO A 105 5.01 13.26 10.59
CA PRO A 105 4.94 13.87 11.92
C PRO A 105 4.85 12.81 13.04
N TYR A 106 5.58 11.71 12.89
CA TYR A 106 5.59 10.62 13.86
C TYR A 106 6.99 10.45 14.48
N PRO A 107 7.08 10.00 15.73
CA PRO A 107 8.36 9.78 16.39
C PRO A 107 9.11 8.59 15.77
N ASP A 108 10.43 8.59 15.97
CA ASP A 108 11.27 7.44 15.62
C ASP A 108 10.74 6.18 16.29
N GLN A 109 10.77 5.07 15.54
CA GLN A 109 10.36 3.76 16.03
C GLN A 109 8.94 3.71 16.64
N GLY A 110 8.06 4.62 16.21
CA GLY A 110 6.67 4.73 16.72
C GLY A 110 5.76 3.56 16.31
N PHE A 111 6.12 2.82 15.25
CA PHE A 111 5.28 1.77 14.69
C PHE A 111 5.99 0.42 14.67
N GLY A 112 5.28 -0.61 15.09
CA GLY A 112 5.76 -2.00 15.04
C GLY A 112 5.90 -2.51 13.61
N THR A 113 4.90 -2.22 12.76
CA THR A 113 4.94 -2.51 11.32
C THR A 113 4.66 -1.26 10.50
N VAL A 114 5.48 -1.02 9.46
CA VAL A 114 5.25 0.01 8.44
C VAL A 114 5.09 -0.68 7.09
N VAL A 115 3.98 -0.38 6.39
CA VAL A 115 3.60 -1.04 5.12
C VAL A 115 3.47 0.01 4.01
N SER A 116 3.93 -0.30 2.81
CA SER A 116 3.63 0.47 1.60
C SER A 116 3.40 -0.48 0.42
N VAL A 117 2.31 -0.32 -0.30
CA VAL A 117 1.88 -1.25 -1.37
C VAL A 117 1.47 -0.51 -2.62
N ASN A 118 2.14 -0.81 -3.73
CA ASN A 118 1.89 -0.21 -5.04
C ASN A 118 1.89 1.33 -5.02
N ALA A 119 2.79 1.90 -4.22
CA ALA A 119 2.93 3.35 -4.05
C ALA A 119 4.35 3.86 -4.36
N PHE A 120 5.35 2.98 -4.28
CA PHE A 120 6.75 3.37 -4.45
C PHE A 120 7.01 4.03 -5.81
N HIS A 121 6.45 3.49 -6.90
CA HIS A 121 6.60 4.01 -8.26
C HIS A 121 5.91 5.38 -8.48
N HIS A 122 5.08 5.83 -7.53
CA HIS A 122 4.46 7.16 -7.55
C HIS A 122 5.21 8.20 -6.73
N PHE A 123 6.15 7.79 -5.86
CA PHE A 123 6.86 8.74 -5.01
C PHE A 123 7.84 9.59 -5.84
N GLU A 124 7.84 10.89 -5.61
CA GLU A 124 8.81 11.80 -6.24
C GLU A 124 10.23 11.57 -5.72
N LYS A 125 10.34 11.24 -4.43
CA LYS A 125 11.61 10.98 -3.73
C LYS A 125 11.52 9.64 -3.00
N PRO A 126 11.49 8.50 -3.72
CA PRO A 126 11.15 7.20 -3.12
C PRO A 126 12.09 6.78 -2.01
N PHE A 127 13.39 7.08 -2.10
CA PHE A 127 14.34 6.75 -1.03
C PHE A 127 14.27 7.70 0.17
N ALA A 128 13.78 8.94 0.01
CA ALA A 128 13.47 9.81 1.14
C ALA A 128 12.26 9.26 1.93
N VAL A 129 11.21 8.83 1.21
CA VAL A 129 10.05 8.14 1.82
C VAL A 129 10.49 6.86 2.52
N LEU A 130 11.35 6.05 1.89
CA LEU A 130 11.89 4.83 2.50
C LEU A 130 12.70 5.13 3.76
N GLY A 131 13.46 6.23 3.77
CA GLY A 131 14.18 6.73 4.97
C GLY A 131 13.23 7.06 6.11
N GLU A 132 12.12 7.76 5.83
CA GLU A 132 11.08 8.06 6.82
C GLU A 132 10.38 6.79 7.32
N MET A 133 10.06 5.85 6.41
CA MET A 133 9.53 4.54 6.80
C MET A 133 10.46 3.81 7.76
N ILE A 134 11.78 3.81 7.50
CA ILE A 134 12.81 3.21 8.36
C ILE A 134 12.87 3.92 9.71
N ARG A 135 12.83 5.27 9.72
CA ARG A 135 12.89 6.07 10.93
C ARG A 135 11.74 5.77 11.88
N VAL A 136 10.52 5.73 11.35
CA VAL A 136 9.31 5.53 12.18
C VAL A 136 9.06 4.05 12.50
N CYS A 137 9.73 3.12 11.83
CA CYS A 137 9.58 1.67 12.03
C CYS A 137 10.41 1.16 13.19
N ARG A 138 9.77 0.41 14.11
CA ARG A 138 10.46 -0.27 15.21
C ARG A 138 10.92 -1.70 14.85
N GLU A 139 10.08 -2.48 14.16
CA GLU A 139 10.32 -3.92 14.03
C GLU A 139 10.26 -4.43 12.58
N LYS A 140 9.22 -4.09 11.82
CA LYS A 140 8.98 -4.69 10.52
C LYS A 140 8.61 -3.65 9.46
N ILE A 141 9.27 -3.69 8.31
CA ILE A 141 8.90 -2.95 7.10
C ILE A 141 8.43 -3.95 6.04
N VAL A 142 7.32 -3.61 5.39
CA VAL A 142 6.82 -4.33 4.21
C VAL A 142 6.65 -3.33 3.08
N ILE A 143 7.35 -3.56 1.98
CA ILE A 143 7.23 -2.73 0.79
C ILE A 143 6.96 -3.65 -0.39
N ALA A 144 5.86 -3.40 -1.09
CA ALA A 144 5.48 -4.14 -2.27
C ALA A 144 5.22 -3.20 -3.44
N ASP A 145 5.63 -3.62 -4.61
CA ASP A 145 5.28 -2.97 -5.87
C ASP A 145 5.17 -4.01 -6.97
N PHE A 146 4.64 -3.61 -8.12
CA PHE A 146 4.50 -4.50 -9.26
C PHE A 146 5.86 -5.07 -9.67
N ASN A 147 5.88 -6.35 -10.04
CA ASN A 147 7.00 -6.91 -10.79
C ASN A 147 6.88 -6.49 -12.27
N GLN A 148 7.85 -6.90 -13.10
CA GLN A 148 7.86 -6.52 -14.51
C GLN A 148 6.55 -6.88 -15.23
N GLU A 149 6.05 -8.10 -15.02
CA GLU A 149 4.80 -8.57 -15.63
C GLU A 149 3.60 -7.73 -15.16
N GLY A 150 3.52 -7.42 -13.86
CA GLY A 150 2.49 -6.55 -13.29
C GLY A 150 2.50 -5.16 -13.92
N PHE A 151 3.67 -4.54 -14.05
CA PHE A 151 3.79 -3.24 -14.72
C PHE A 151 3.36 -3.29 -16.20
N GLU A 152 3.73 -4.34 -16.94
CA GLU A 152 3.31 -4.51 -18.34
C GLU A 152 1.79 -4.59 -18.46
N ILE A 153 1.12 -5.32 -17.58
CA ILE A 153 -0.35 -5.43 -17.54
C ILE A 153 -0.97 -4.06 -17.25
N ILE A 154 -0.49 -3.36 -16.20
CA ILE A 154 -1.04 -2.07 -15.79
C ILE A 154 -0.85 -1.00 -16.88
N ARG A 155 0.34 -0.94 -17.50
CA ARG A 155 0.61 -0.01 -18.61
C ARG A 155 -0.29 -0.30 -19.82
N LYS A 156 -0.52 -1.57 -20.16
CA LYS A 156 -1.41 -1.96 -21.24
C LYS A 156 -2.84 -1.51 -20.94
N LEU A 157 -3.35 -1.79 -19.75
CA LEU A 157 -4.69 -1.41 -19.33
C LEU A 157 -4.88 0.11 -19.41
N HIS A 158 -3.96 0.89 -18.84
CA HIS A 158 -4.06 2.35 -18.85
C HIS A 158 -3.99 2.93 -20.26
N ARG A 159 -3.12 2.38 -21.14
CA ARG A 159 -3.03 2.78 -22.54
C ARG A 159 -4.34 2.55 -23.28
N ASP A 160 -4.95 1.38 -23.08
CA ASP A 160 -6.23 1.02 -23.72
C ASP A 160 -7.40 1.90 -23.22
N GLU A 161 -7.26 2.47 -22.03
CA GLU A 161 -8.19 3.46 -21.44
C GLU A 161 -7.86 4.92 -21.83
N GLY A 162 -6.82 5.15 -22.60
CA GLY A 162 -6.40 6.50 -23.03
C GLY A 162 -5.68 7.29 -21.94
N HIS A 163 -5.12 6.63 -20.93
CA HIS A 163 -4.32 7.25 -19.87
C HIS A 163 -2.85 6.87 -19.99
N GLU A 164 -1.94 7.79 -19.71
CA GLU A 164 -0.54 7.47 -19.49
C GLU A 164 -0.33 7.09 -18.02
N HIS A 165 0.37 5.98 -17.79
CA HIS A 165 0.79 5.61 -16.45
C HIS A 165 2.13 6.29 -16.16
N GLU A 166 2.09 7.37 -15.39
CA GLU A 166 3.30 8.04 -14.92
C GLU A 166 3.99 7.19 -13.85
N GLU A 167 5.14 6.64 -14.20
CA GLU A 167 6.08 6.06 -13.26
C GLU A 167 7.15 7.10 -12.94
N LYS A 168 7.23 7.52 -11.69
CA LYS A 168 8.32 8.38 -11.23
C LYS A 168 9.54 7.50 -10.92
N CYS A 169 10.72 7.97 -11.31
CA CYS A 169 11.94 7.18 -11.30
C CYS A 169 12.41 6.78 -9.89
N GLY A 170 12.25 5.52 -9.55
CA GLY A 170 12.94 4.88 -8.43
C GLY A 170 13.19 3.42 -8.75
N ASP A 171 14.44 2.98 -8.73
CA ASP A 171 14.74 1.56 -8.93
C ASP A 171 14.31 0.75 -7.71
N PHE A 172 13.12 0.13 -7.82
CA PHE A 172 12.55 -0.69 -6.75
C PHE A 172 13.44 -1.90 -6.38
N SER A 173 14.30 -2.35 -7.29
CA SER A 173 15.23 -3.45 -7.02
C SER A 173 16.25 -3.13 -5.92
N LEU A 174 16.55 -1.85 -5.70
CA LEU A 174 17.48 -1.37 -4.69
C LEU A 174 16.90 -1.35 -3.26
N VAL A 175 15.59 -1.46 -3.11
CA VAL A 175 14.91 -1.41 -1.79
C VAL A 175 15.50 -2.41 -0.82
N GLY A 176 15.71 -3.66 -1.27
CA GLY A 176 16.27 -4.69 -0.41
C GLY A 176 17.68 -4.39 0.09
N GLN A 177 18.53 -3.83 -0.78
CA GLN A 177 19.88 -3.41 -0.41
C GLN A 177 19.86 -2.22 0.54
N TYR A 178 19.00 -1.24 0.26
CA TYR A 178 18.84 -0.06 1.10
C TYR A 178 18.42 -0.43 2.53
N LEU A 179 17.41 -1.28 2.69
CA LEU A 179 16.97 -1.76 4.01
C LEU A 179 18.07 -2.50 4.79
N LYS A 180 18.88 -3.32 4.10
CA LYS A 180 20.02 -4.02 4.72
C LYS A 180 21.06 -3.06 5.30
N GLY A 181 21.23 -1.88 4.69
CA GLY A 181 22.12 -0.82 5.18
C GLY A 181 21.64 -0.16 6.50
N TYR A 182 20.38 -0.40 6.91
CA TYR A 182 19.77 0.13 8.14
C TYR A 182 19.40 -0.99 9.14
N ASP A 183 20.19 -2.05 9.20
CA ASP A 183 20.05 -3.17 10.14
C ASP A 183 18.76 -4.00 10.01
N PHE A 184 18.20 -4.09 8.81
CA PHE A 184 17.12 -5.03 8.55
C PHE A 184 17.63 -6.34 7.94
N ALA A 185 17.10 -7.46 8.45
CA ALA A 185 17.15 -8.75 7.76
C ALA A 185 16.04 -8.77 6.72
N VAL A 186 16.40 -8.86 5.43
CA VAL A 186 15.45 -8.67 4.33
C VAL A 186 15.20 -9.97 3.60
N LYS A 187 13.90 -10.30 3.41
CA LYS A 187 13.44 -11.35 2.50
C LYS A 187 12.74 -10.68 1.30
N LYS A 188 13.02 -11.19 0.10
CA LYS A 188 12.33 -10.81 -1.13
C LYS A 188 11.41 -11.96 -1.53
N HIS A 189 10.17 -11.62 -1.89
CA HIS A 189 9.20 -12.54 -2.46
C HIS A 189 8.74 -11.99 -3.81
N ASP A 190 8.53 -12.88 -4.78
CA ASP A 190 8.01 -12.54 -6.10
C ASP A 190 6.85 -13.48 -6.42
N GLY A 191 5.71 -12.93 -6.79
CA GLY A 191 4.50 -13.70 -7.11
C GLY A 191 3.26 -12.82 -7.21
N CYS A 192 2.24 -13.34 -7.86
CA CYS A 192 0.97 -12.63 -8.05
C CYS A 192 1.17 -11.20 -8.61
N HIS A 193 2.09 -11.04 -9.56
CA HIS A 193 2.46 -9.77 -10.21
C HIS A 193 3.09 -8.73 -9.26
N GLN A 194 3.62 -9.18 -8.10
CA GLN A 194 4.23 -8.32 -7.09
C GLN A 194 5.64 -8.77 -6.73
N VAL A 195 6.50 -7.79 -6.45
CA VAL A 195 7.71 -7.98 -5.64
C VAL A 195 7.44 -7.42 -4.24
N VAL A 196 7.68 -8.24 -3.21
CA VAL A 196 7.50 -7.85 -1.82
C VAL A 196 8.82 -7.96 -1.08
N TYR A 197 9.28 -6.86 -0.50
CA TYR A 197 10.40 -6.83 0.44
C TYR A 197 9.86 -6.80 1.87
N VAL A 198 10.24 -7.77 2.66
CA VAL A 198 9.94 -7.82 4.09
C VAL A 198 11.25 -7.69 4.86
N GLY A 199 11.41 -6.56 5.53
CA GLY A 199 12.54 -6.27 6.40
C GLY A 199 12.15 -6.44 7.87
N GLU A 200 12.86 -7.26 8.61
CA GLU A 200 12.76 -7.34 10.07
C GLU A 200 14.02 -6.76 10.70
N ARG A 201 13.83 -5.80 11.64
CA ARG A 201 14.96 -5.16 12.30
C ARG A 201 15.72 -6.19 13.11
N LYS A 202 17.04 -6.23 12.94
CA LYS A 202 17.93 -7.09 13.73
C LYS A 202 17.92 -6.64 15.20
N LYS A 203 17.92 -7.59 16.10
CA LYS A 203 18.00 -7.36 17.55
C LYS A 203 19.42 -6.97 17.96
#